data_b0ac6180c53c3c5b533f241f79d4ba23
#
_entry.id   b0ac6180c53c3c5b533f241f79d4ba23
#
_cell.length_a   1.000
_cell.length_b   1.000
_cell.length_c   1.000
_cell.angle_alpha   90.00
_cell.angle_beta   90.00
_cell.angle_gamma   90.00
#
_symmetry.space_group_name_H-M   'P 1'
#
loop_
_entity.id
_entity.type
_entity.pdbx_description
1 polymer ?
#
loop_
_entity_poly.entity_id
_entity_poly.type
_entity_poly.pdbx_seq_one_letter_code
_entity_poly.pdbx_strand_id
1 'polypeptide(L)'
;MELSPLYLQRLEDATQRGIQQGVQQGIQQGIQQGIQRAQRLMVESMLQVKFGEIDEELAQIIEPLIQLEPLDRTRLIMLLDRSELLAHFEQKNQPES
;
A
#
# COMPACT_ATOMS: atom_id res chain seq x y z
N MET A 1 48.36 17.15 -10.41
CA MET A 1 48.31 15.70 -10.54
C MET A 1 47.11 15.30 -11.39
N GLU A 2 47.37 14.77 -12.54
CA GLU A 2 46.28 14.35 -13.42
C GLU A 2 45.82 12.98 -13.01
N LEU A 3 44.48 12.83 -12.86
CA LEU A 3 43.90 11.53 -12.63
C LEU A 3 44.00 10.70 -13.93
N SER A 4 44.32 9.42 -13.81
CA SER A 4 44.40 8.56 -14.98
C SER A 4 43.02 8.45 -15.67
N PRO A 5 42.97 8.33 -16.99
CA PRO A 5 41.70 8.15 -17.71
C PRO A 5 40.92 6.95 -17.20
N LEU A 6 41.61 5.87 -16.82
CA LEU A 6 40.97 4.69 -16.28
C LEU A 6 40.26 4.97 -14.95
N TYR A 7 40.88 5.79 -14.08
CA TYR A 7 40.29 6.16 -12.80
C TYR A 7 39.02 6.99 -13.00
N LEU A 8 39.07 7.96 -13.91
CA LEU A 8 37.93 8.80 -14.23
C LEU A 8 36.78 7.98 -14.80
N GLN A 9 37.11 7.02 -15.67
CA GLN A 9 36.11 6.14 -16.27
C GLN A 9 35.43 5.27 -15.21
N ARG A 10 36.19 4.74 -14.26
CA ARG A 10 35.64 3.96 -13.15
C ARG A 10 34.71 4.78 -12.26
N LEU A 11 35.07 6.05 -12.02
CA LEU A 11 34.24 6.96 -11.26
C LEU A 11 32.92 7.25 -11.97
N GLU A 12 32.98 7.50 -13.28
CA GLU A 12 31.78 7.73 -14.08
C GLU A 12 30.88 6.49 -14.07
N ASP A 13 31.45 5.30 -14.27
CA ASP A 13 30.70 4.05 -14.26
C ASP A 13 30.01 3.82 -12.91
N ALA A 14 30.72 4.06 -11.82
CA ALA A 14 30.17 3.91 -10.48
C ALA A 14 29.02 4.90 -10.23
N THR A 15 29.19 6.14 -10.69
CA THR A 15 28.17 7.18 -10.57
C THR A 15 26.93 6.82 -11.35
N GLN A 16 27.10 6.36 -12.61
CA GLN A 16 25.97 5.95 -13.44
C GLN A 16 25.22 4.76 -12.85
N ARG A 17 25.96 3.78 -12.31
CA ARG A 17 25.29 2.64 -11.64
C ARG A 17 24.49 3.08 -10.42
N GLY A 18 25.06 4.02 -9.65
CA GLY A 18 24.34 4.56 -8.49
C GLY A 18 23.08 5.29 -8.89
N ILE A 19 23.12 6.09 -9.96
CA ILE A 19 21.96 6.79 -10.47
C ILE A 19 20.92 5.79 -10.97
N GLN A 20 21.32 4.76 -11.72
CA GLN A 20 20.41 3.74 -12.22
C GLN A 20 19.74 2.98 -11.09
N GLN A 21 20.48 2.60 -10.05
CA GLN A 21 19.92 1.93 -8.88
C GLN A 21 18.92 2.83 -8.16
N GLY A 22 19.26 4.11 -7.99
CA GLY A 22 18.36 5.07 -7.37
C GLY A 22 17.07 5.26 -8.14
N VAL A 23 17.16 5.34 -9.47
CA VAL A 23 15.99 5.45 -10.34
C VAL A 23 15.11 4.20 -10.24
N GLN A 24 15.74 3.00 -10.28
CA GLN A 24 14.98 1.75 -10.14
C GLN A 24 14.28 1.65 -8.80
N GLN A 25 14.97 2.01 -7.70
CA GLN A 25 14.36 2.02 -6.38
C GLN A 25 13.21 3.01 -6.30
N GLY A 26 13.38 4.19 -6.88
CA GLY A 26 12.33 5.20 -6.93
C GLY A 26 11.10 4.73 -7.70
N ILE A 27 11.31 4.06 -8.83
CA ILE A 27 10.23 3.49 -9.63
C ILE A 27 9.50 2.41 -8.84
N GLN A 28 10.24 1.49 -8.20
CA GLN A 28 9.63 0.43 -7.40
C GLN A 28 8.81 1.00 -6.25
N GLN A 29 9.34 2.00 -5.54
CA GLN A 29 8.60 2.67 -4.47
C GLN A 29 7.35 3.36 -4.99
N GLY A 30 7.47 4.03 -6.14
CA GLY A 30 6.33 4.69 -6.76
C GLY A 30 5.24 3.71 -7.17
N ILE A 31 5.63 2.55 -7.71
CA ILE A 31 4.68 1.49 -8.07
C ILE A 31 3.97 0.96 -6.83
N GLN A 32 4.72 0.68 -5.76
CA GLN A 32 4.14 0.19 -4.51
C GLN A 32 3.16 1.19 -3.91
N GLN A 33 3.53 2.48 -3.88
CA GLN A 33 2.64 3.53 -3.39
C GLN A 33 1.39 3.65 -4.26
N GLY A 34 1.56 3.54 -5.58
CA GLY A 34 0.44 3.55 -6.51
C GLY A 34 -0.52 2.40 -6.29
N ILE A 35 0.01 1.18 -6.06
CA ILE A 35 -0.80 0.00 -5.76
C ILE A 35 -1.57 0.21 -4.45
N GLN A 36 -0.91 0.71 -3.41
CA GLN A 36 -1.56 0.96 -2.12
C GLN A 36 -2.68 1.99 -2.24
N ARG A 37 -2.43 3.06 -2.98
CA ARG A 37 -3.46 4.09 -3.22
C ARG A 37 -4.64 3.51 -3.99
N ALA A 38 -4.38 2.69 -5.01
CA ALA A 38 -5.42 2.06 -5.80
C ALA A 38 -6.25 1.10 -4.95
N GLN A 39 -5.61 0.29 -4.11
CA GLN A 39 -6.31 -0.62 -3.20
C GLN A 39 -7.18 0.15 -2.21
N ARG A 40 -6.65 1.22 -1.65
CA ARG A 40 -7.40 2.06 -0.72
C ARG A 40 -8.61 2.68 -1.41
N LEU A 41 -8.42 3.20 -2.61
CA LEU A 41 -9.51 3.80 -3.37
C LEU A 41 -10.60 2.77 -3.68
N MET A 42 -10.20 1.55 -4.06
CA MET A 42 -11.16 0.47 -4.32
C MET A 42 -11.95 0.10 -3.08
N VAL A 43 -11.30 -0.05 -1.94
CA VAL A 43 -11.96 -0.36 -0.68
C VAL A 43 -12.92 0.77 -0.28
N GLU A 44 -12.45 2.01 -0.34
CA GLU A 44 -13.28 3.17 -0.05
C GLU A 44 -14.51 3.22 -0.96
N SER A 45 -14.30 2.96 -2.25
CA SER A 45 -15.40 2.97 -3.22
C SER A 45 -16.42 1.90 -2.91
N MET A 46 -15.99 0.69 -2.59
CA MET A 46 -16.89 -0.41 -2.25
C MET A 46 -17.70 -0.10 -0.97
N LEU A 47 -17.02 0.44 0.04
CA LEU A 47 -17.69 0.82 1.29
C LEU A 47 -18.70 1.93 1.06
N GLN A 48 -18.34 2.90 0.23
CA GLN A 48 -19.21 4.03 -0.08
C GLN A 48 -20.46 3.59 -0.86
N VAL A 49 -20.30 2.68 -1.83
CA VAL A 49 -21.42 2.15 -2.60
C VAL A 49 -22.36 1.35 -1.69
N LYS A 50 -21.81 0.51 -0.80
CA LYS A 50 -22.61 -0.37 0.03
C LYS A 50 -23.27 0.36 1.20
N PHE A 51 -22.54 1.24 1.89
CA PHE A 51 -22.99 1.87 3.13
C PHE A 51 -23.35 3.34 2.97
N GLY A 52 -23.11 3.91 1.80
CA GLY A 52 -23.42 5.28 1.46
C GLY A 52 -22.33 6.26 1.81
N GLU A 53 -21.95 6.33 3.07
CA GLU A 53 -20.94 7.28 3.53
C GLU A 53 -19.93 6.57 4.42
N ILE A 54 -18.65 6.95 4.26
CA ILE A 54 -17.59 6.39 5.09
C ILE A 54 -17.45 7.28 6.32
N ASP A 55 -17.95 6.79 7.45
CA ASP A 55 -17.79 7.48 8.73
C ASP A 55 -16.46 7.10 9.37
N GLU A 56 -16.23 7.62 10.57
CA GLU A 56 -14.97 7.42 11.28
C GLU A 56 -14.73 5.94 11.60
N GLU A 57 -15.77 5.20 11.96
CA GLU A 57 -15.65 3.77 12.27
C GLU A 57 -15.29 2.95 11.03
N LEU A 58 -15.92 3.22 9.90
CA LEU A 58 -15.58 2.56 8.64
C LEU A 58 -14.17 2.94 8.16
N ALA A 59 -13.77 4.18 8.37
CA ALA A 59 -12.43 4.62 8.01
C ALA A 59 -11.36 3.83 8.75
N GLN A 60 -11.62 3.42 9.98
CA GLN A 60 -10.66 2.66 10.79
C GLN A 60 -10.43 1.24 10.28
N ILE A 61 -11.37 0.66 9.55
CA ILE A 61 -11.21 -0.71 9.03
C ILE A 61 -10.63 -0.77 7.63
N ILE A 62 -10.39 0.38 6.99
CA ILE A 62 -9.84 0.42 5.64
C ILE A 62 -8.45 -0.23 5.58
N GLU A 63 -7.54 0.17 6.46
CA GLU A 63 -6.19 -0.41 6.51
C GLU A 63 -6.21 -1.92 6.78
N PRO A 64 -6.93 -2.43 7.80
CA PRO A 64 -7.05 -3.88 7.98
C PRO A 64 -7.61 -4.60 6.76
N LEU A 65 -8.57 -4.00 6.06
CA LEU A 65 -9.14 -4.60 4.85
C LEU A 65 -8.10 -4.69 3.73
N ILE A 66 -7.27 -3.66 3.59
CA ILE A 66 -6.22 -3.64 2.57
C ILE A 66 -5.18 -4.73 2.83
N GLN A 67 -4.93 -5.08 4.10
CA GLN A 67 -3.99 -6.13 4.47
C GLN A 67 -4.47 -7.53 4.11
N LEU A 68 -5.76 -7.70 3.87
CA LEU A 68 -6.32 -8.99 3.49
C LEU A 68 -6.11 -9.27 2.00
N GLU A 69 -6.19 -10.55 1.63
CA GLU A 69 -6.23 -10.95 0.23
C GLU A 69 -7.43 -10.31 -0.47
N PRO A 70 -7.31 -9.95 -1.76
CA PRO A 70 -8.41 -9.27 -2.45
C PRO A 70 -9.74 -10.03 -2.40
N LEU A 71 -9.70 -11.36 -2.49
CA LEU A 71 -10.91 -12.17 -2.44
C LEU A 71 -11.56 -12.12 -1.05
N ASP A 72 -10.75 -12.25 0.00
CA ASP A 72 -11.24 -12.23 1.38
C ASP A 72 -11.84 -10.87 1.72
N ARG A 73 -11.13 -9.80 1.37
CA ARG A 73 -11.60 -8.44 1.57
C ARG A 73 -12.93 -8.18 0.86
N THR A 74 -13.04 -8.62 -0.38
CA THR A 74 -14.25 -8.46 -1.17
C THR A 74 -15.40 -9.23 -0.55
N ARG A 75 -15.17 -10.47 -0.12
CA ARG A 75 -16.19 -11.27 0.55
C ARG A 75 -16.73 -10.59 1.80
N LEU A 76 -15.84 -10.09 2.65
CA LEU A 76 -16.24 -9.42 3.88
C LEU A 76 -17.09 -8.20 3.58
N ILE A 77 -16.67 -7.38 2.62
CA ILE A 77 -17.38 -6.15 2.30
C ILE A 77 -18.76 -6.48 1.69
N MET A 78 -18.82 -7.48 0.83
CA MET A 78 -20.07 -7.78 0.11
C MET A 78 -21.06 -8.60 0.94
N LEU A 79 -20.58 -9.48 1.82
CA LEU A 79 -21.45 -10.42 2.53
C LEU A 79 -21.86 -9.94 3.92
N LEU A 80 -21.03 -9.11 4.58
CA LEU A 80 -21.32 -8.64 5.92
C LEU A 80 -22.00 -7.28 5.88
N ASP A 81 -22.93 -7.05 6.82
CA ASP A 81 -23.45 -5.71 7.02
C ASP A 81 -22.46 -4.86 7.82
N ARG A 82 -22.82 -3.59 8.05
CA ARG A 82 -21.94 -2.66 8.74
C ARG A 82 -21.55 -3.16 10.13
N SER A 83 -22.53 -3.60 10.90
CA SER A 83 -22.30 -4.09 12.27
C SER A 83 -21.41 -5.32 12.29
N GLU A 84 -21.68 -6.27 11.40
CA GLU A 84 -20.90 -7.50 11.30
C GLU A 84 -19.47 -7.21 10.86
N LEU A 85 -19.29 -6.31 9.90
CA LEU A 85 -17.99 -5.95 9.39
C LEU A 85 -17.15 -5.27 10.46
N LEU A 86 -17.71 -4.30 11.17
CA LEU A 86 -17.03 -3.62 12.24
C LEU A 86 -16.68 -4.57 13.38
N ALA A 87 -17.59 -5.47 13.73
CA ALA A 87 -17.37 -6.46 14.78
C ALA A 87 -16.24 -7.42 14.42
N HIS A 88 -16.13 -7.78 13.14
CA HIS A 88 -15.08 -8.68 12.68
C HIS A 88 -13.67 -8.11 12.96
N PHE A 89 -13.47 -6.83 12.67
CA PHE A 89 -12.18 -6.19 12.90
C PHE A 89 -11.97 -5.78 14.34
N GLU A 90 -13.04 -5.45 15.04
CA GLU A 90 -12.96 -5.12 16.45
C GLU A 90 -12.46 -6.30 17.27
N GLN A 91 -12.97 -7.51 16.99
CA GLN A 91 -12.55 -8.72 17.68
C GLN A 91 -11.07 -9.04 17.43
N LYS A 92 -10.58 -8.77 16.23
CA LYS A 92 -9.18 -9.03 15.89
C LYS A 92 -8.22 -8.05 16.53
N ASN A 93 -8.68 -6.83 16.81
CA ASN A 93 -7.85 -5.75 17.32
C ASN A 93 -7.90 -5.63 18.82
N GLN A 94 -8.79 -6.37 19.51
CA GLN A 94 -8.84 -6.34 20.95
C GLN A 94 -7.70 -7.17 21.54
N PRO A 95 -6.95 -6.61 22.49
CA PRO A 95 -5.96 -7.40 23.20
C PRO A 95 -6.66 -8.50 23.99
N GLU A 96 -6.09 -9.69 23.96
CA GLU A 96 -6.61 -10.78 24.77
C GLU A 96 -6.47 -10.42 26.24
N SER A 97 -7.60 -10.36 26.87
CA SER A 97 -7.64 -10.10 28.30
C SER A 97 -7.45 -11.40 29.08
#